data_af1f3cf8bfb690c1939f546f44b1f69f
#
_entry.id   af1f3cf8bfb690c1939f546f44b1f69f
#
_cell.length_a   1.000
_cell.length_b   1.000
_cell.length_c   1.000
_cell.angle_alpha   90.00
_cell.angle_beta   90.00
_cell.angle_gamma   90.00
#
_symmetry.space_group_name_H-M   'P 1'
#
loop_
_entity.id
_entity.type
_entity.pdbx_description
1 polymer ?
#
loop_
_entity_poly.entity_id
_entity_poly.type
_entity_poly.pdbx_seq_one_letter_code
_entity_poly.pdbx_strand_id
1 'polypeptide(L)'
;SFGDAIAAVSFGVISGEEFPFKNGIFGAQPAATLKVKSSSNLKSIFIAGILLGIHFALFFQSIKMTKIANATFLGTLAPLFTLLLESFLFKRKFNKFVIMGLLLSFCGAIIILSHNFDMSQKYTLGNFLAVLCSLCLAISFIIAEKVRQTENTIVYTRTLYLTAAITLLIIAVMTGSNLVNHTLSDYIGLLFLGLVPTIIGHNIIYYSVKFVSPTIVSSFPLGEPVIATILAFFIFGQIIGINIILGGLITLFGLVLIINKKK
;
A
#
# COMPACT_ATOMS: atom_id res chain seq x y z
N SER A 1 2.90 -6.51 -1.56
CA SER A 1 2.72 -7.82 -0.89
C SER A 1 2.32 -8.90 -1.90
N PHE A 2 2.42 -10.18 -1.49
CA PHE A 2 1.95 -11.32 -2.34
C PHE A 2 0.44 -11.19 -2.66
N GLY A 3 -0.33 -10.60 -1.74
CA GLY A 3 -1.75 -10.29 -1.94
C GLY A 3 -2.01 -9.30 -3.08
N ASP A 4 -1.14 -8.31 -3.25
CA ASP A 4 -1.28 -7.33 -4.33
C ASP A 4 -1.06 -8.00 -5.70
N ALA A 5 -0.16 -8.99 -5.78
CA ALA A 5 0.06 -9.77 -7.00
C ALA A 5 -1.17 -10.62 -7.36
N ILE A 6 -1.76 -11.31 -6.37
CA ILE A 6 -2.98 -12.11 -6.56
C ILE A 6 -4.16 -11.19 -6.92
N ALA A 7 -4.29 -10.05 -6.25
CA ALA A 7 -5.35 -9.08 -6.52
C ALA A 7 -5.25 -8.51 -7.95
N ALA A 8 -4.04 -8.16 -8.41
CA ALA A 8 -3.82 -7.67 -9.78
C ALA A 8 -4.15 -8.74 -10.84
N VAL A 9 -3.77 -10.00 -10.59
CA VAL A 9 -4.11 -11.14 -11.47
C VAL A 9 -5.61 -11.41 -11.46
N SER A 10 -6.23 -11.40 -10.27
CA SER A 10 -7.69 -11.59 -10.12
C SER A 10 -8.48 -10.48 -10.80
N PHE A 11 -7.99 -9.24 -10.75
CA PHE A 11 -8.60 -8.08 -11.40
C PHE A 11 -8.60 -8.22 -12.92
N GLY A 12 -7.50 -8.68 -13.52
CA GLY A 12 -7.40 -8.95 -14.96
C GLY A 12 -8.37 -10.04 -15.43
N VAL A 13 -8.59 -11.07 -14.60
CA VAL A 13 -9.53 -12.17 -14.90
C VAL A 13 -10.98 -11.72 -14.79
N ILE A 14 -11.32 -10.82 -13.84
CA ILE A 14 -12.71 -10.40 -13.56
C ILE A 14 -13.15 -9.28 -14.50
N SER A 15 -12.25 -8.38 -14.92
CA SER A 15 -12.60 -7.22 -15.76
C SER A 15 -12.81 -7.56 -17.24
N GLY A 16 -12.38 -8.74 -17.69
CA GLY A 16 -12.46 -9.14 -19.10
C GLY A 16 -11.62 -8.24 -20.04
N GLU A 17 -10.87 -7.29 -19.52
CA GLU A 17 -9.91 -6.53 -20.29
C GLU A 17 -8.67 -7.40 -20.49
N GLU A 18 -8.25 -7.57 -21.75
CA GLU A 18 -6.96 -8.17 -22.05
C GLU A 18 -5.88 -7.34 -21.32
N PHE A 19 -5.42 -7.87 -20.19
CA PHE A 19 -4.21 -7.33 -19.55
C PHE A 19 -3.13 -7.35 -20.62
N PRO A 20 -2.54 -6.20 -20.96
CA PRO A 20 -1.53 -6.17 -22.03
C PRO A 20 -0.22 -6.77 -21.51
N PHE A 21 -0.24 -8.08 -21.20
CA PHE A 21 0.97 -8.87 -20.96
C PHE A 21 1.89 -8.93 -22.16
N LYS A 22 1.42 -8.49 -23.35
CA LYS A 22 2.23 -8.44 -24.57
C LYS A 22 3.53 -7.66 -24.43
N ASN A 23 3.61 -6.72 -23.46
CA ASN A 23 4.85 -5.96 -23.18
C ASN A 23 5.36 -6.10 -21.75
N GLY A 24 4.83 -7.04 -20.95
CA GLY A 24 5.27 -7.34 -19.58
C GLY A 24 5.21 -6.15 -18.61
N ILE A 25 5.05 -6.42 -17.32
CA ILE A 25 5.22 -5.42 -16.22
C ILE A 25 6.64 -4.78 -16.30
N PHE A 26 7.57 -5.50 -16.90
CA PHE A 26 8.97 -5.14 -17.13
C PHE A 26 9.31 -5.06 -18.64
N GLY A 27 8.32 -4.81 -19.52
CA GLY A 27 8.54 -4.75 -20.96
C GLY A 27 9.75 -3.87 -21.32
N ALA A 28 10.73 -4.44 -22.02
CA ALA A 28 11.92 -3.73 -22.46
C ALA A 28 11.51 -2.55 -23.33
N GLN A 29 11.52 -1.35 -22.75
CA GLN A 29 11.31 -0.10 -23.48
C GLN A 29 12.67 0.41 -24.01
N PRO A 30 12.72 1.00 -25.22
CA PRO A 30 13.94 1.61 -25.71
C PRO A 30 14.53 2.61 -24.70
N ALA A 31 15.84 2.67 -24.57
CA ALA A 31 16.55 3.55 -23.63
C ALA A 31 16.12 5.04 -23.71
N ALA A 32 15.70 5.50 -24.89
CA ALA A 32 15.17 6.85 -25.10
C ALA A 32 13.87 7.15 -24.32
N THR A 33 13.10 6.14 -23.90
CA THR A 33 11.85 6.29 -23.14
C THR A 33 12.05 6.27 -21.62
N LEU A 34 13.29 6.15 -21.15
CA LEU A 34 13.63 6.09 -19.71
C LEU A 34 13.77 7.47 -19.04
N LYS A 35 13.49 8.56 -19.75
CA LYS A 35 13.46 9.92 -19.17
C LYS A 35 12.03 10.34 -18.82
N VAL A 36 11.86 11.07 -17.72
CA VAL A 36 10.59 11.72 -17.35
C VAL A 36 10.23 12.73 -18.45
N LYS A 37 9.00 12.66 -18.95
CA LYS A 37 8.55 13.42 -20.13
C LYS A 37 8.43 14.93 -19.88
N SER A 38 8.14 15.34 -18.62
CA SER A 38 8.02 16.76 -18.31
C SER A 38 8.62 17.10 -16.94
N SER A 39 9.10 18.35 -16.80
CA SER A 39 9.62 18.86 -15.54
C SER A 39 8.53 18.96 -14.46
N SER A 40 7.27 19.19 -14.84
CA SER A 40 6.13 19.17 -13.92
C SER A 40 5.88 17.77 -13.35
N ASN A 41 5.95 16.73 -14.19
CA ASN A 41 5.84 15.34 -13.75
C ASN A 41 6.99 14.98 -12.80
N LEU A 42 8.21 15.41 -13.12
CA LEU A 42 9.40 15.16 -12.30
C LEU A 42 9.21 15.75 -10.89
N LYS A 43 8.75 17.00 -10.77
CA LYS A 43 8.44 17.64 -9.48
C LYS A 43 7.37 16.84 -8.71
N SER A 44 6.32 16.41 -9.39
CA SER A 44 5.26 15.61 -8.77
C SER A 44 5.76 14.27 -8.26
N ILE A 45 6.67 13.60 -9.01
CA ILE A 45 7.27 12.33 -8.59
C ILE A 45 8.18 12.55 -7.36
N PHE A 46 8.95 13.64 -7.32
CA PHE A 46 9.75 13.98 -6.15
C PHE A 46 8.88 14.19 -4.91
N ILE A 47 7.77 14.94 -5.01
CA ILE A 47 6.84 15.15 -3.90
C ILE A 47 6.26 13.81 -3.44
N ALA A 48 5.81 12.98 -4.38
CA ALA A 48 5.27 11.65 -4.06
C ALA A 48 6.32 10.74 -3.40
N GLY A 49 7.58 10.81 -3.84
CA GLY A 49 8.70 10.06 -3.26
C GLY A 49 9.05 10.52 -1.85
N ILE A 50 9.06 11.82 -1.59
CA ILE A 50 9.24 12.37 -0.23
C ILE A 50 8.10 11.88 0.67
N LEU A 51 6.84 11.96 0.21
CA LEU A 51 5.69 11.48 0.97
C LEU A 51 5.77 9.97 1.24
N LEU A 52 6.24 9.18 0.28
CA LEU A 52 6.44 7.74 0.46
C LEU A 52 7.57 7.45 1.47
N GLY A 53 8.68 8.20 1.43
CA GLY A 53 9.74 8.09 2.44
C GLY A 53 9.25 8.45 3.84
N ILE A 54 8.49 9.53 3.98
CA ILE A 54 7.86 9.93 5.25
C ILE A 54 6.86 8.86 5.71
N HIS A 55 6.05 8.31 4.81
CA HIS A 55 5.13 7.21 5.10
C HIS A 55 5.88 6.04 5.75
N PHE A 56 6.95 5.55 5.17
CA PHE A 56 7.73 4.45 5.75
C PHE A 56 8.34 4.83 7.11
N ALA A 57 8.92 6.03 7.24
CA ALA A 57 9.49 6.49 8.49
C ALA A 57 8.44 6.53 9.62
N LEU A 58 7.26 7.10 9.34
CA LEU A 58 6.13 7.16 10.28
C LEU A 58 5.61 5.77 10.64
N PHE A 59 5.52 4.86 9.68
CA PHE A 59 5.06 3.49 9.91
C PHE A 59 6.01 2.73 10.83
N PHE A 60 7.31 2.73 10.53
CA PHE A 60 8.31 2.06 11.37
C PHE A 60 8.40 2.68 12.76
N GLN A 61 8.28 4.00 12.87
CA GLN A 61 8.25 4.66 14.18
C GLN A 61 6.97 4.31 14.95
N SER A 62 5.82 4.25 14.28
CA SER A 62 4.56 3.81 14.85
C SER A 62 4.66 2.41 15.47
N ILE A 63 5.19 1.43 14.73
CA ILE A 63 5.37 0.05 15.23
C ILE A 63 6.18 0.00 16.53
N LYS A 64 7.15 0.90 16.71
CA LYS A 64 7.94 0.99 17.95
C LYS A 64 7.17 1.59 19.12
N MET A 65 6.12 2.38 18.86
CA MET A 65 5.42 3.20 19.86
C MET A 65 3.99 2.73 20.13
N THR A 66 3.45 1.78 19.35
CA THR A 66 2.13 1.19 19.58
C THR A 66 2.15 -0.31 19.33
N LYS A 67 1.03 -0.99 19.54
CA LYS A 67 0.88 -2.39 19.18
C LYS A 67 0.92 -2.56 17.65
N ILE A 68 1.52 -3.63 17.17
CA ILE A 68 1.59 -3.95 15.73
C ILE A 68 0.18 -3.95 15.10
N ALA A 69 -0.82 -4.51 15.80
CA ALA A 69 -2.21 -4.51 15.36
C ALA A 69 -2.75 -3.10 15.11
N ASN A 70 -2.47 -2.16 16.04
CA ASN A 70 -2.86 -0.75 15.90
C ASN A 70 -2.14 -0.10 14.71
N ALA A 71 -0.82 -0.22 14.66
CA ALA A 71 -0.01 0.37 13.59
C ALA A 71 -0.44 -0.13 12.22
N THR A 72 -0.67 -1.45 12.07
CA THR A 72 -1.12 -2.06 10.82
C THR A 72 -2.51 -1.57 10.45
N PHE A 73 -3.48 -1.64 11.36
CA PHE A 73 -4.85 -1.21 11.06
C PHE A 73 -4.94 0.27 10.71
N LEU A 74 -4.34 1.14 11.54
CA LEU A 74 -4.35 2.59 11.30
C LEU A 74 -3.50 2.98 10.08
N GLY A 75 -2.44 2.25 9.81
CA GLY A 75 -1.62 2.39 8.59
C GLY A 75 -2.35 2.01 7.31
N THR A 76 -3.39 1.17 7.37
CA THR A 76 -4.22 0.79 6.23
C THR A 76 -5.45 1.71 6.02
N LEU A 77 -5.53 2.86 6.68
CA LEU A 77 -6.61 3.84 6.47
C LEU A 77 -6.48 4.64 5.15
N ALA A 78 -5.43 4.42 4.37
CA ALA A 78 -5.21 5.12 3.10
C ALA A 78 -6.44 5.12 2.15
N PRO A 79 -7.26 4.05 2.02
CA PRO A 79 -8.46 4.08 1.18
C PRO A 79 -9.51 5.09 1.64
N LEU A 80 -9.62 5.35 2.94
CA LEU A 80 -10.54 6.40 3.45
C LEU A 80 -10.03 7.79 3.07
N PHE A 81 -8.72 8.03 3.24
CA PHE A 81 -8.13 9.31 2.85
C PHE A 81 -8.18 9.52 1.33
N THR A 82 -7.91 8.49 0.52
CA THR A 82 -8.05 8.60 -0.94
C THR A 82 -9.50 8.86 -1.35
N LEU A 83 -10.47 8.15 -0.75
CA LEU A 83 -11.90 8.37 -0.99
C LEU A 83 -12.29 9.84 -0.73
N LEU A 84 -11.86 10.38 0.43
CA LEU A 84 -12.12 11.77 0.78
C LEU A 84 -11.45 12.74 -0.20
N LEU A 85 -10.15 12.56 -0.45
CA LEU A 85 -9.40 13.42 -1.37
C LEU A 85 -9.95 13.38 -2.79
N GLU A 86 -10.27 12.21 -3.33
CA GLU A 86 -10.88 12.08 -4.66
C GLU A 86 -12.28 12.72 -4.72
N SER A 87 -13.07 12.59 -3.66
CA SER A 87 -14.39 13.20 -3.58
C SER A 87 -14.32 14.73 -3.50
N PHE A 88 -13.41 15.27 -2.66
CA PHE A 88 -13.29 16.72 -2.46
C PHE A 88 -12.51 17.42 -3.59
N LEU A 89 -11.35 16.87 -4.00
CA LEU A 89 -10.48 17.53 -4.97
C LEU A 89 -10.93 17.31 -6.42
N PHE A 90 -11.43 16.11 -6.74
CA PHE A 90 -11.84 15.77 -8.11
C PHE A 90 -13.36 15.66 -8.29
N LYS A 91 -14.14 15.92 -7.22
CA LYS A 91 -15.60 15.77 -7.21
C LYS A 91 -16.06 14.40 -7.74
N ARG A 92 -15.23 13.37 -7.53
CA ARG A 92 -15.48 12.01 -8.00
C ARG A 92 -16.61 11.39 -7.17
N LYS A 93 -17.61 10.85 -7.86
CA LYS A 93 -18.70 10.11 -7.23
C LYS A 93 -18.35 8.63 -7.20
N PHE A 94 -18.43 8.01 -6.03
CA PHE A 94 -18.22 6.58 -5.87
C PHE A 94 -19.54 5.82 -5.90
N ASN A 95 -19.50 4.63 -6.50
CA ASN A 95 -20.65 3.73 -6.45
C ASN A 95 -20.85 3.27 -4.99
N LYS A 96 -22.12 3.10 -4.59
CA LYS A 96 -22.49 2.57 -3.27
C LYS A 96 -21.78 1.25 -2.92
N PHE A 97 -21.50 0.41 -3.91
CA PHE A 97 -20.79 -0.85 -3.71
C PHE A 97 -19.33 -0.64 -3.29
N VAL A 98 -18.65 0.41 -3.77
CA VAL A 98 -17.29 0.76 -3.33
C VAL A 98 -17.32 1.18 -1.86
N ILE A 99 -18.28 2.04 -1.48
CA ILE A 99 -18.41 2.52 -0.09
C ILE A 99 -18.76 1.36 0.84
N MET A 100 -19.76 0.54 0.48
CA MET A 100 -20.14 -0.64 1.26
C MET A 100 -19.00 -1.64 1.38
N GLY A 101 -18.28 -1.89 0.28
CA GLY A 101 -17.13 -2.79 0.26
C GLY A 101 -16.00 -2.30 1.17
N LEU A 102 -15.70 -0.99 1.17
CA LEU A 102 -14.73 -0.40 2.09
C LEU A 102 -15.17 -0.60 3.55
N LEU A 103 -16.41 -0.25 3.89
CA LEU A 103 -16.93 -0.42 5.25
C LEU A 103 -16.84 -1.88 5.71
N LEU A 104 -17.25 -2.84 4.87
CA LEU A 104 -17.14 -4.27 5.17
C LEU A 104 -15.70 -4.70 5.34
N SER A 105 -14.78 -4.27 4.46
CA SER A 105 -13.37 -4.63 4.57
C SER A 105 -12.74 -4.09 5.85
N PHE A 106 -13.07 -2.87 6.26
CA PHE A 106 -12.62 -2.32 7.54
C PHE A 106 -13.21 -3.06 8.73
N CYS A 107 -14.52 -3.38 8.71
CA CYS A 107 -15.14 -4.17 9.77
C CYS A 107 -14.47 -5.54 9.91
N GLY A 108 -14.22 -6.22 8.80
CA GLY A 108 -13.51 -7.51 8.80
C GLY A 108 -12.10 -7.41 9.35
N ALA A 109 -11.34 -6.38 8.95
CA ALA A 109 -9.99 -6.13 9.47
C ALA A 109 -10.00 -5.84 10.98
N ILE A 110 -10.97 -5.08 11.49
CA ILE A 110 -11.15 -4.85 12.93
C ILE A 110 -11.42 -6.18 13.66
N ILE A 111 -12.28 -7.05 13.13
CA ILE A 111 -12.56 -8.34 13.75
C ILE A 111 -11.29 -9.20 13.82
N ILE A 112 -10.48 -9.26 12.77
CA ILE A 112 -9.21 -10.00 12.76
C ILE A 112 -8.25 -9.48 13.84
N LEU A 113 -8.14 -8.18 13.98
CA LEU A 113 -7.15 -7.53 14.84
C LEU A 113 -7.66 -7.27 16.27
N SER A 114 -8.95 -7.50 16.54
CA SER A 114 -9.65 -7.08 17.78
C SER A 114 -8.97 -7.53 19.07
N HIS A 115 -8.45 -8.76 19.14
CA HIS A 115 -7.78 -9.29 20.32
C HIS A 115 -6.47 -8.59 20.68
N ASN A 116 -5.81 -7.96 19.72
CA ASN A 116 -4.53 -7.31 19.89
C ASN A 116 -4.62 -5.78 19.82
N PHE A 117 -5.83 -5.24 19.60
CA PHE A 117 -6.06 -3.82 19.46
C PHE A 117 -6.16 -3.15 20.84
N ASP A 118 -5.44 -2.06 21.02
CA ASP A 118 -5.39 -1.34 22.32
C ASP A 118 -5.26 0.17 22.07
N MET A 119 -6.30 0.91 22.41
CA MET A 119 -6.37 2.37 22.28
C MET A 119 -6.00 3.12 23.57
N SER A 120 -5.33 2.45 24.51
CA SER A 120 -4.91 3.11 25.75
C SER A 120 -3.99 4.31 25.47
N GLN A 121 -4.03 5.28 26.40
CA GLN A 121 -3.33 6.57 26.26
C GLN A 121 -1.82 6.43 25.99
N LYS A 122 -1.18 5.38 26.50
CA LYS A 122 0.25 5.12 26.27
C LYS A 122 0.60 4.90 24.79
N TYR A 123 -0.37 4.52 23.94
CA TYR A 123 -0.18 4.25 22.52
C TYR A 123 -0.62 5.38 21.59
N THR A 124 -1.15 6.48 22.16
CA THR A 124 -1.76 7.58 21.37
C THR A 124 -0.80 8.14 20.33
N LEU A 125 0.45 8.39 20.69
CA LEU A 125 1.43 8.94 19.74
C LEU A 125 1.73 7.96 18.61
N GLY A 126 1.96 6.68 18.90
CA GLY A 126 2.17 5.66 17.87
C GLY A 126 0.97 5.49 16.96
N ASN A 127 -0.25 5.51 17.51
CA ASN A 127 -1.49 5.47 16.74
C ASN A 127 -1.63 6.69 15.82
N PHE A 128 -1.31 7.88 16.31
CA PHE A 128 -1.33 9.11 15.51
C PHE A 128 -0.33 9.06 14.35
N LEU A 129 0.89 8.56 14.58
CA LEU A 129 1.89 8.38 13.53
C LEU A 129 1.41 7.39 12.45
N ALA A 130 0.71 6.31 12.83
CA ALA A 130 0.11 5.37 11.88
C ALA A 130 -0.97 6.02 11.00
N VAL A 131 -1.80 6.89 11.57
CA VAL A 131 -2.79 7.66 10.81
C VAL A 131 -2.12 8.63 9.83
N LEU A 132 -1.10 9.36 10.27
CA LEU A 132 -0.33 10.25 9.40
C LEU A 132 0.39 9.48 8.29
N CYS A 133 0.92 8.31 8.61
CA CYS A 133 1.52 7.40 7.65
C CYS A 133 0.55 7.08 6.50
N SER A 134 -0.67 6.68 6.82
CA SER A 134 -1.70 6.36 5.82
C SER A 134 -2.15 7.58 5.00
N LEU A 135 -2.18 8.77 5.59
CA LEU A 135 -2.46 10.02 4.87
C LEU A 135 -1.36 10.34 3.85
N CYS A 136 -0.08 10.21 4.23
CA CYS A 136 1.04 10.42 3.30
C CYS A 136 0.97 9.46 2.11
N LEU A 137 0.64 8.19 2.34
CA LEU A 137 0.45 7.19 1.30
C LEU A 137 -0.71 7.55 0.37
N ALA A 138 -1.84 7.99 0.93
CA ALA A 138 -3.01 8.41 0.17
C ALA A 138 -2.69 9.56 -0.78
N ILE A 139 -2.00 10.59 -0.30
CA ILE A 139 -1.58 11.73 -1.13
C ILE A 139 -0.61 11.27 -2.22
N SER A 140 0.34 10.37 -1.90
CA SER A 140 1.26 9.80 -2.89
C SER A 140 0.51 9.05 -4.00
N PHE A 141 -0.55 8.29 -3.68
CA PHE A 141 -1.38 7.61 -4.69
C PHE A 141 -2.19 8.58 -5.55
N ILE A 142 -2.71 9.67 -4.99
CA ILE A 142 -3.39 10.72 -5.75
C ILE A 142 -2.44 11.37 -6.78
N ILE A 143 -1.21 11.65 -6.37
CA ILE A 143 -0.19 12.17 -7.28
C ILE A 143 0.17 11.13 -8.34
N ALA A 144 0.31 9.87 -7.93
CA ALA A 144 0.63 8.76 -8.82
C ALA A 144 -0.42 8.61 -9.92
N GLU A 145 -1.70 8.63 -9.61
CA GLU A 145 -2.78 8.52 -10.60
C GLU A 145 -2.60 9.54 -11.73
N LYS A 146 -2.38 10.81 -11.38
CA LYS A 146 -2.20 11.88 -12.36
C LYS A 146 -0.96 11.69 -13.24
N VAL A 147 0.17 11.40 -12.63
CA VAL A 147 1.46 11.28 -13.33
C VAL A 147 1.50 10.00 -14.18
N ARG A 148 0.92 8.91 -13.70
CA ARG A 148 0.89 7.62 -14.37
C ARG A 148 0.05 7.61 -15.67
N GLN A 149 -0.79 8.62 -15.90
CA GLN A 149 -1.49 8.75 -17.18
C GLN A 149 -0.50 9.00 -18.35
N THR A 150 0.62 9.64 -18.09
CA THR A 150 1.60 10.04 -19.11
C THR A 150 2.93 9.34 -18.97
N GLU A 151 3.35 8.95 -17.76
CA GLU A 151 4.64 8.34 -17.50
C GLU A 151 4.57 6.81 -17.44
N ASN A 152 5.65 6.16 -17.89
CA ASN A 152 5.82 4.73 -17.76
C ASN A 152 6.01 4.32 -16.29
N THR A 153 5.57 3.11 -15.90
CA THR A 153 5.70 2.61 -14.52
C THR A 153 7.15 2.60 -14.05
N ILE A 154 8.07 2.09 -14.84
CA ILE A 154 9.49 1.96 -14.46
C ILE A 154 10.11 3.34 -14.23
N VAL A 155 9.83 4.30 -15.12
CA VAL A 155 10.33 5.69 -15.00
C VAL A 155 9.79 6.34 -13.74
N TYR A 156 8.48 6.17 -13.47
CA TYR A 156 7.83 6.69 -12.29
C TYR A 156 8.43 6.07 -11.02
N THR A 157 8.40 4.74 -10.90
CA THR A 157 8.79 4.05 -9.66
C THR A 157 10.27 4.14 -9.35
N ARG A 158 11.14 4.13 -10.36
CA ARG A 158 12.57 4.36 -10.19
C ARG A 158 12.86 5.71 -9.51
N THR A 159 12.27 6.78 -10.03
CA THR A 159 12.46 8.13 -9.48
C THR A 159 11.81 8.25 -8.11
N LEU A 160 10.62 7.68 -7.94
CA LEU A 160 9.88 7.64 -6.68
C LEU A 160 10.69 6.96 -5.57
N TYR A 161 11.20 5.74 -5.82
CA TYR A 161 11.93 4.98 -4.80
C TYR A 161 13.29 5.58 -4.49
N LEU A 162 13.98 6.14 -5.49
CA LEU A 162 15.24 6.86 -5.23
C LEU A 162 15.00 8.05 -4.31
N THR A 163 13.95 8.83 -4.58
CA THR A 163 13.60 9.97 -3.72
C THR A 163 13.18 9.52 -2.33
N ALA A 164 12.38 8.46 -2.21
CA ALA A 164 11.97 7.91 -0.93
C ALA A 164 13.18 7.38 -0.13
N ALA A 165 14.13 6.70 -0.78
CA ALA A 165 15.34 6.21 -0.16
C ALA A 165 16.22 7.35 0.37
N ILE A 166 16.40 8.42 -0.41
CA ILE A 166 17.13 9.61 0.02
C ILE A 166 16.42 10.27 1.22
N THR A 167 15.10 10.39 1.17
CA THR A 167 14.30 10.94 2.28
C THR A 167 14.48 10.11 3.56
N LEU A 168 14.39 8.78 3.45
CA LEU A 168 14.63 7.88 4.59
C LEU A 168 16.05 7.97 5.12
N LEU A 169 17.05 8.07 4.24
CA LEU A 169 18.44 8.21 4.65
C LEU A 169 18.65 9.50 5.44
N ILE A 170 18.10 10.62 4.96
CA ILE A 170 18.16 11.91 5.67
C ILE A 170 17.53 11.78 7.06
N ILE A 171 16.32 11.20 7.15
CA ILE A 171 15.62 11.00 8.43
C ILE A 171 16.45 10.10 9.36
N ALA A 172 17.01 9.00 8.84
CA ALA A 172 17.82 8.06 9.62
C ALA A 172 19.08 8.73 10.20
N VAL A 173 19.77 9.54 9.40
CA VAL A 173 20.92 10.31 9.87
C VAL A 173 20.52 11.34 10.92
N MET A 174 19.44 12.10 10.68
CA MET A 174 18.94 13.12 11.63
C MET A 174 18.49 12.52 12.96
N THR A 175 17.97 11.30 12.95
CA THR A 175 17.51 10.59 14.17
C THR A 175 18.62 9.78 14.84
N GLY A 176 19.84 9.79 14.30
CA GLY A 176 20.96 9.01 14.84
C GLY A 176 20.76 7.50 14.75
N SER A 177 19.96 7.03 13.77
CA SER A 177 19.70 5.62 13.58
C SER A 177 20.99 4.87 13.17
N ASN A 178 21.20 3.69 13.73
CA ASN A 178 22.32 2.85 13.34
C ASN A 178 22.07 2.30 11.92
N LEU A 179 22.97 2.60 11.00
CA LEU A 179 22.88 2.18 9.60
C LEU A 179 23.84 1.01 9.27
N VAL A 180 24.70 0.64 10.21
CA VAL A 180 25.73 -0.36 10.02
C VAL A 180 25.77 -1.31 11.22
N ASN A 181 26.54 -2.39 11.12
CA ASN A 181 26.70 -3.38 12.19
C ASN A 181 25.42 -4.14 12.56
N HIS A 182 24.64 -4.48 11.54
CA HIS A 182 23.51 -5.39 11.66
C HIS A 182 23.91 -6.84 11.45
N THR A 183 23.09 -7.78 11.90
CA THR A 183 23.34 -9.20 11.67
C THR A 183 23.08 -9.59 10.20
N LEU A 184 23.62 -10.70 9.76
CA LEU A 184 23.35 -11.24 8.42
C LEU A 184 21.84 -11.46 8.21
N SER A 185 21.14 -11.93 9.25
CA SER A 185 19.68 -12.12 9.22
C SER A 185 18.95 -10.81 8.94
N ASP A 186 19.38 -9.69 9.55
CA ASP A 186 18.78 -8.38 9.33
C ASP A 186 18.98 -7.92 7.87
N TYR A 187 20.19 -8.12 7.33
CA TYR A 187 20.46 -7.78 5.92
C TYR A 187 19.63 -8.62 4.94
N ILE A 188 19.45 -9.92 5.21
CA ILE A 188 18.58 -10.79 4.41
C ILE A 188 17.12 -10.30 4.50
N GLY A 189 16.65 -9.95 5.71
CA GLY A 189 15.30 -9.39 5.90
C GLY A 189 15.11 -8.09 5.14
N LEU A 190 16.08 -7.17 5.19
CA LEU A 190 16.03 -5.90 4.44
C LEU A 190 16.02 -6.13 2.93
N LEU A 191 16.84 -7.07 2.43
CA LEU A 191 16.84 -7.44 1.02
C LEU A 191 15.49 -8.01 0.59
N PHE A 192 14.90 -8.89 1.39
CA PHE A 192 13.57 -9.46 1.14
C PHE A 192 12.50 -8.35 1.08
N LEU A 193 12.49 -7.42 2.05
CA LEU A 193 11.56 -6.29 2.08
C LEU A 193 11.75 -5.34 0.88
N GLY A 194 12.99 -5.15 0.43
CA GLY A 194 13.27 -4.35 -0.76
C GLY A 194 12.79 -5.02 -2.05
N LEU A 195 13.04 -6.31 -2.20
CA LEU A 195 12.71 -7.03 -3.43
C LEU A 195 11.22 -7.39 -3.52
N VAL A 196 10.67 -8.06 -2.51
CA VAL A 196 9.34 -8.65 -2.62
C VAL A 196 8.22 -7.60 -2.42
N PRO A 197 8.04 -6.96 -1.26
CA PRO A 197 6.97 -5.99 -1.13
C PRO A 197 7.22 -4.69 -1.89
N THR A 198 8.47 -4.22 -2.01
CA THR A 198 8.72 -2.93 -2.67
C THR A 198 8.81 -3.07 -4.18
N ILE A 199 9.76 -3.87 -4.72
CA ILE A 199 9.95 -3.93 -6.17
C ILE A 199 8.80 -4.70 -6.83
N ILE A 200 8.31 -5.79 -6.26
CA ILE A 200 7.21 -6.54 -6.87
C ILE A 200 5.87 -5.94 -6.46
N GLY A 201 5.58 -5.87 -5.16
CA GLY A 201 4.27 -5.45 -4.64
C GLY A 201 3.91 -4.01 -5.04
N HIS A 202 4.72 -3.03 -4.66
CA HIS A 202 4.44 -1.63 -4.95
C HIS A 202 4.47 -1.28 -6.45
N ASN A 203 5.30 -1.96 -7.28
CA ASN A 203 5.24 -1.74 -8.73
C ASN A 203 3.91 -2.16 -9.33
N ILE A 204 3.31 -3.26 -8.85
CA ILE A 204 1.98 -3.69 -9.28
C ILE A 204 0.94 -2.65 -8.88
N ILE A 205 1.01 -2.10 -7.66
CA ILE A 205 0.13 -1.04 -7.18
C ILE A 205 0.26 0.21 -8.08
N TYR A 206 1.48 0.70 -8.32
CA TYR A 206 1.70 1.87 -9.17
C TYR A 206 1.41 1.62 -10.66
N TYR A 207 1.48 0.38 -11.13
CA TYR A 207 0.97 0.02 -12.45
C TYR A 207 -0.55 0.15 -12.48
N SER A 208 -1.23 -0.40 -11.49
CA SER A 208 -2.69 -0.47 -11.41
C SER A 208 -3.34 0.91 -11.26
N VAL A 209 -2.69 1.85 -10.57
CA VAL A 209 -3.23 3.21 -10.34
C VAL A 209 -3.44 4.02 -11.64
N LYS A 210 -2.85 3.58 -12.75
CA LYS A 210 -3.13 4.13 -14.09
C LYS A 210 -4.54 3.80 -14.58
N PHE A 211 -5.07 2.65 -14.21
CA PHE A 211 -6.29 2.07 -14.76
C PHE A 211 -7.45 2.12 -13.75
N VAL A 212 -7.12 2.18 -12.46
CA VAL A 212 -8.07 2.08 -11.35
C VAL A 212 -7.83 3.23 -10.39
N SER A 213 -8.92 3.74 -9.78
CA SER A 213 -8.81 4.87 -8.86
C SER A 213 -7.93 4.57 -7.64
N PRO A 214 -7.24 5.57 -7.08
CA PRO A 214 -6.45 5.44 -5.85
C PRO A 214 -7.21 4.77 -4.71
N THR A 215 -8.49 5.09 -4.52
CA THR A 215 -9.33 4.49 -3.48
C THR A 215 -9.45 2.97 -3.64
N ILE A 216 -9.64 2.49 -4.87
CA ILE A 216 -9.74 1.04 -5.13
C ILE A 216 -8.37 0.38 -4.92
N VAL A 217 -7.31 0.95 -5.48
CA VAL A 217 -5.97 0.39 -5.37
C VAL A 217 -5.48 0.35 -3.93
N SER A 218 -5.70 1.42 -3.16
CA SER A 218 -5.30 1.50 -1.75
C SER A 218 -6.12 0.59 -0.82
N SER A 219 -7.25 0.04 -1.29
CA SER A 219 -8.06 -0.89 -0.47
C SER A 219 -7.47 -2.30 -0.39
N PHE A 220 -6.62 -2.72 -1.33
CA PHE A 220 -6.06 -4.06 -1.33
C PHE A 220 -5.26 -4.43 -0.08
N PRO A 221 -4.45 -3.56 0.52
CA PRO A 221 -3.76 -3.84 1.78
C PRO A 221 -4.68 -4.22 2.95
N LEU A 222 -5.99 -3.90 2.90
CA LEU A 222 -6.94 -4.39 3.90
C LEU A 222 -7.05 -5.93 3.92
N GLY A 223 -6.67 -6.61 2.85
CA GLY A 223 -6.57 -8.07 2.78
C GLY A 223 -5.29 -8.66 3.39
N GLU A 224 -4.28 -7.84 3.71
CA GLU A 224 -3.00 -8.33 4.24
C GLU A 224 -3.13 -9.16 5.52
N PRO A 225 -3.96 -8.80 6.51
CA PRO A 225 -4.14 -9.62 7.71
C PRO A 225 -4.63 -11.03 7.41
N VAL A 226 -5.46 -11.20 6.38
CA VAL A 226 -5.96 -12.52 5.95
C VAL A 226 -4.80 -13.36 5.42
N ILE A 227 -4.02 -12.81 4.50
CA ILE A 227 -2.88 -13.48 3.89
C ILE A 227 -1.80 -13.79 4.94
N ALA A 228 -1.51 -12.82 5.81
CA ALA A 228 -0.54 -12.99 6.89
C ALA A 228 -0.94 -14.15 7.82
N THR A 229 -2.23 -14.28 8.14
CA THR A 229 -2.72 -15.39 8.98
C THR A 229 -2.59 -16.74 8.28
N ILE A 230 -2.93 -16.82 6.99
CA ILE A 230 -2.77 -18.05 6.21
C ILE A 230 -1.29 -18.46 6.17
N LEU A 231 -0.38 -17.52 5.92
CA LEU A 231 1.05 -17.79 5.93
C LEU A 231 1.55 -18.21 7.33
N ALA A 232 1.06 -17.57 8.39
CA ALA A 232 1.42 -17.92 9.76
C ALA A 232 0.96 -19.34 10.15
N PHE A 233 -0.19 -19.79 9.65
CA PHE A 233 -0.64 -21.16 9.82
C PHE A 233 0.32 -22.17 9.15
N PHE A 234 0.69 -21.94 7.89
CA PHE A 234 1.55 -22.88 7.15
C PHE A 234 3.03 -22.83 7.60
N ILE A 235 3.55 -21.64 7.93
CA ILE A 235 4.99 -21.47 8.25
C ILE A 235 5.27 -21.77 9.73
N PHE A 236 4.37 -21.33 10.63
CA PHE A 236 4.58 -21.38 12.07
C PHE A 236 3.63 -22.34 12.80
N GLY A 237 2.71 -23.01 12.09
CA GLY A 237 1.72 -23.91 12.70
C GLY A 237 0.73 -23.19 13.63
N GLN A 238 0.50 -21.88 13.45
CA GLN A 238 -0.39 -21.12 14.30
C GLN A 238 -1.85 -21.49 14.04
N ILE A 239 -2.62 -21.77 15.10
CA ILE A 239 -4.03 -22.11 15.00
C ILE A 239 -4.83 -20.86 14.62
N ILE A 240 -5.65 -20.97 13.58
CA ILE A 240 -6.51 -19.87 13.12
C ILE A 240 -7.79 -19.86 13.96
N GLY A 241 -7.97 -18.81 14.75
CA GLY A 241 -9.18 -18.60 15.54
C GLY A 241 -10.41 -18.30 14.67
N ILE A 242 -11.60 -18.63 15.17
CA ILE A 242 -12.86 -18.40 14.45
C ILE A 242 -13.07 -16.93 14.05
N ASN A 243 -12.67 -15.99 14.90
CA ASN A 243 -12.77 -14.55 14.62
C ASN A 243 -11.94 -14.14 13.40
N ILE A 244 -10.78 -14.78 13.21
CA ILE A 244 -9.90 -14.50 12.06
C ILE A 244 -10.55 -15.04 10.79
N ILE A 245 -11.20 -16.21 10.84
CA ILE A 245 -11.91 -16.79 9.70
C ILE A 245 -13.09 -15.88 9.32
N LEU A 246 -13.93 -15.51 10.29
CA LEU A 246 -15.10 -14.66 10.03
C LEU A 246 -14.69 -13.26 9.54
N GLY A 247 -13.75 -12.63 10.23
CA GLY A 247 -13.24 -11.33 9.81
C GLY A 247 -12.59 -11.36 8.42
N GLY A 248 -11.85 -12.45 8.13
CA GLY A 248 -11.22 -12.67 6.82
C GLY A 248 -12.26 -12.80 5.69
N LEU A 249 -13.31 -13.58 5.90
CA LEU A 249 -14.40 -13.73 4.91
C LEU A 249 -15.10 -12.38 4.66
N ILE A 250 -15.39 -11.62 5.72
CA ILE A 250 -16.01 -10.30 5.61
C ILE A 250 -15.09 -9.34 4.84
N THR A 251 -13.77 -9.31 5.16
CA THR A 251 -12.80 -8.48 4.46
C THR A 251 -12.72 -8.82 2.97
N LEU A 252 -12.59 -10.09 2.63
CA LEU A 252 -12.51 -10.53 1.24
C LEU A 252 -13.80 -10.25 0.48
N PHE A 253 -14.96 -10.45 1.09
CA PHE A 253 -16.24 -10.10 0.48
C PHE A 253 -16.34 -8.59 0.21
N GLY A 254 -15.92 -7.76 1.17
CA GLY A 254 -15.83 -6.31 1.00
C GLY A 254 -14.93 -5.91 -0.18
N LEU A 255 -13.74 -6.53 -0.30
CA LEU A 255 -12.82 -6.28 -1.43
C LEU A 255 -13.43 -6.70 -2.77
N VAL A 256 -14.15 -7.83 -2.82
CA VAL A 256 -14.86 -8.26 -4.03
C VAL A 256 -15.93 -7.24 -4.43
N LEU A 257 -16.67 -6.64 -3.48
CA LEU A 257 -17.66 -5.60 -3.77
C LEU A 257 -17.00 -4.32 -4.34
N ILE A 258 -15.82 -3.96 -3.85
CA ILE A 258 -15.07 -2.79 -4.37
C ILE A 258 -14.68 -3.01 -5.84
N ILE A 259 -14.25 -4.23 -6.18
CA ILE A 259 -13.77 -4.57 -7.53
C ILE A 259 -14.95 -4.75 -8.49
N ASN A 260 -16.05 -5.35 -8.03
CA ASN A 260 -17.17 -5.76 -8.86
C ASN A 260 -18.02 -4.54 -9.28
N LYS A 261 -17.44 -3.65 -10.09
CA LYS A 261 -18.16 -2.56 -10.75
C LYS A 261 -19.18 -3.14 -11.73
N LYS A 262 -20.40 -3.44 -11.30
CA LYS A 262 -21.50 -3.41 -12.28
C LYS A 262 -21.64 -1.93 -12.72
N LYS A 263 -21.33 -1.71 -13.99
CA LYS A 263 -21.59 -0.45 -14.69
C LYS A 263 -23.00 0.03 -14.47
#